data_3cf86e99baa5dc2149417c9293a5893e
#
_entry.id   3cf86e99baa5dc2149417c9293a5893e
#
_cell.length_a   1.000
_cell.length_b   1.000
_cell.length_c   1.000
_cell.angle_alpha   90.00
_cell.angle_beta   90.00
_cell.angle_gamma   90.00
#
_symmetry.space_group_name_H-M   'P 1'
#
loop_
_entity.id
_entity.type
_entity.pdbx_description
1 polymer ?
#
loop_
_entity_poly.entity_id
_entity_poly.type
_entity_poly.pdbx_seq_one_letter_code
_entity_poly.pdbx_strand_id
1 'polypeptide(L)'
;TSKEMEIKLTNVARASLEELMNDYKDFLRIRNLTIWDKKHRYYSQLTKILTAKDATYETYRKGIESPDPEVSANVMIGLINITTYLLAKQIKTMEKEFLQEGGLREKMSQARMDVRRNQK
;
A
#
# COMPACT_ATOMS: atom_id res chain seq x y z
N THR A 1 9.95 -19.48 0.71
CA THR A 1 10.54 -18.88 -0.50
C THR A 1 10.70 -17.37 -0.34
N SER A 2 11.53 -16.76 -1.17
CA SER A 2 11.71 -15.30 -1.16
C SER A 2 10.42 -14.57 -1.46
N LYS A 3 9.56 -15.13 -2.32
CA LYS A 3 8.26 -14.56 -2.66
C LYS A 3 7.29 -14.58 -1.49
N GLU A 4 7.25 -15.67 -0.74
CA GLU A 4 6.48 -15.74 0.51
C GLU A 4 6.94 -14.68 1.51
N MET A 5 8.25 -14.51 1.63
CA MET A 5 8.84 -13.51 2.52
C MET A 5 8.46 -12.09 2.09
N GLU A 6 8.53 -11.81 0.79
CA GLU A 6 8.13 -10.50 0.25
C GLU A 6 6.66 -10.19 0.57
N ILE A 7 5.77 -11.17 0.38
CA ILE A 7 4.35 -11.01 0.69
C ILE A 7 4.16 -10.73 2.18
N LYS A 8 4.82 -11.49 3.05
CA LYS A 8 4.73 -11.29 4.50
C LYS A 8 5.21 -9.91 4.93
N LEU A 9 6.37 -9.48 4.42
CA LEU A 9 6.95 -8.18 4.76
C LEU A 9 6.08 -7.03 4.25
N THR A 10 5.51 -7.16 3.06
CA THR A 10 4.61 -6.15 2.52
C THR A 10 3.31 -6.05 3.32
N ASN A 11 2.78 -7.18 3.78
CA ASN A 11 1.61 -7.18 4.67
C ASN A 11 1.92 -6.55 6.02
N VAL A 12 3.10 -6.77 6.58
CA VAL A 12 3.54 -6.11 7.83
C VAL A 12 3.63 -4.60 7.63
N ALA A 13 4.21 -4.16 6.52
CA ALA A 13 4.30 -2.75 6.19
C ALA A 13 2.91 -2.11 6.07
N ARG A 14 1.97 -2.80 5.42
CA ARG A 14 0.59 -2.34 5.29
C ARG A 14 -0.10 -2.20 6.64
N ALA A 15 0.06 -3.19 7.51
CA ALA A 15 -0.51 -3.14 8.87
C ALA A 15 0.08 -1.97 9.68
N SER A 16 1.37 -1.72 9.56
CA SER A 16 2.03 -0.59 10.22
C SER A 16 1.50 0.75 9.72
N LEU A 17 1.24 0.87 8.43
CA LEU A 17 0.65 2.07 7.84
C LEU A 17 -0.79 2.29 8.33
N GLU A 18 -1.58 1.22 8.48
CA GLU A 18 -2.93 1.31 9.02
C GLU A 18 -2.92 1.81 10.48
N GLU A 19 -1.98 1.35 11.29
CA GLU A 19 -1.79 1.85 12.65
C GLU A 19 -1.44 3.33 12.66
N LEU A 20 -0.50 3.72 11.79
CA LEU A 20 -0.11 5.13 11.65
C LEU A 20 -1.28 6.00 11.21
N MET A 21 -2.11 5.51 10.30
CA MET A 21 -3.34 6.17 9.87
C MET A 21 -4.26 6.46 11.05
N ASN A 22 -4.47 5.45 11.90
CA ASN A 22 -5.32 5.59 13.08
C ASN A 22 -4.74 6.59 14.06
N ASP A 23 -3.42 6.64 14.21
CA ASP A 23 -2.75 7.61 15.09
C ASP A 23 -2.99 9.04 14.61
N TYR A 24 -2.89 9.30 13.31
CA TYR A 24 -3.20 10.63 12.77
C TYR A 24 -4.68 11.01 12.92
N LYS A 25 -5.58 10.06 12.71
CA LYS A 25 -7.01 10.31 12.90
C LYS A 25 -7.34 10.60 14.37
N ASP A 26 -6.72 9.87 15.29
CA ASP A 26 -6.88 10.10 16.72
C ASP A 26 -6.32 11.47 17.13
N PHE A 27 -5.16 11.83 16.58
CA PHE A 27 -4.57 13.15 16.79
C PHE A 27 -5.55 14.26 16.45
N LEU A 28 -6.21 14.17 15.29
CA LEU A 28 -7.18 15.16 14.84
C LEU A 28 -8.42 15.18 15.74
N ARG A 29 -8.95 14.01 16.07
CA ARG A 29 -10.15 13.89 16.91
C ARG A 29 -9.95 14.46 18.31
N ILE A 30 -8.83 14.13 18.96
CA ILE A 30 -8.51 14.58 20.31
C ILE A 30 -8.40 16.10 20.36
N ARG A 31 -7.94 16.73 19.28
CA ARG A 31 -7.77 18.18 19.19
C ARG A 31 -8.97 18.91 18.60
N ASN A 32 -10.06 18.22 18.33
CA ASN A 32 -11.25 18.76 17.67
C ASN A 32 -10.93 19.40 16.31
N LEU A 33 -9.96 18.82 15.59
CA LEU A 33 -9.61 19.22 14.24
C LEU A 33 -10.34 18.32 13.23
N THR A 34 -10.56 18.85 12.03
CA THR A 34 -11.35 18.18 11.01
C THR A 34 -10.53 17.15 10.24
N ILE A 35 -11.09 15.94 10.06
CA ILE A 35 -10.61 14.98 9.09
C ILE A 35 -11.27 15.34 7.76
N TRP A 36 -10.47 15.64 6.74
CA TRP A 36 -10.99 16.10 5.45
C TRP A 36 -11.64 14.96 4.70
N ASP A 37 -12.87 15.17 4.27
CA ASP A 37 -13.61 14.27 3.41
C ASP A 37 -13.81 14.90 2.02
N LYS A 38 -14.54 14.20 1.15
CA LYS A 38 -14.80 14.66 -0.23
C LYS A 38 -15.48 16.03 -0.30
N LYS A 39 -16.16 16.44 0.75
CA LYS A 39 -16.89 17.71 0.80
C LYS A 39 -16.00 18.86 1.28
N HIS A 40 -14.83 18.57 1.82
CA HIS A 40 -13.93 19.59 2.32
C HIS A 40 -13.33 20.40 1.17
N ARG A 41 -13.24 21.72 1.37
CA ARG A 41 -12.73 22.65 0.33
C ARG A 41 -11.34 22.33 -0.20
N TYR A 42 -10.47 21.77 0.62
CA TYR A 42 -9.10 21.41 0.24
C TYR A 42 -8.94 19.99 -0.30
N TYR A 43 -9.98 19.18 -0.24
CA TYR A 43 -9.90 17.77 -0.64
C TYR A 43 -9.50 17.60 -2.12
N SER A 44 -10.11 18.39 -3.01
CA SER A 44 -9.82 18.34 -4.44
C SER A 44 -8.36 18.70 -4.74
N GLN A 45 -7.85 19.75 -4.10
CA GLN A 45 -6.45 20.16 -4.26
C GLN A 45 -5.50 19.09 -3.77
N LEU A 46 -5.78 18.51 -2.60
CA LEU A 46 -4.99 17.44 -2.02
C LEU A 46 -4.96 16.22 -2.95
N THR A 47 -6.10 15.82 -3.47
CA THR A 47 -6.19 14.68 -4.40
C THR A 47 -5.35 14.91 -5.66
N LYS A 48 -5.37 16.11 -6.22
CA LYS A 48 -4.53 16.46 -7.39
C LYS A 48 -3.05 16.32 -7.09
N ILE A 49 -2.61 16.79 -5.93
CA ILE A 49 -1.21 16.69 -5.52
C ILE A 49 -0.82 15.23 -5.30
N LEU A 50 -1.66 14.46 -4.62
CA LEU A 50 -1.38 13.07 -4.28
C LEU A 50 -1.36 12.13 -5.50
N THR A 51 -2.08 12.47 -6.56
CA THR A 51 -2.16 11.65 -7.77
C THR A 51 -1.26 12.15 -8.90
N ALA A 52 -0.43 13.16 -8.65
CA ALA A 52 0.52 13.66 -9.63
C ALA A 52 1.57 12.61 -9.99
N LYS A 53 1.80 12.38 -11.29
CA LYS A 53 2.70 11.32 -11.77
C LYS A 53 4.17 11.56 -11.39
N ASP A 54 4.58 12.82 -11.35
CA ASP A 54 5.98 13.20 -11.08
C ASP A 54 6.16 13.71 -9.65
N ALA A 55 5.31 13.26 -8.73
CA ALA A 55 5.33 13.72 -7.37
C ALA A 55 6.62 13.31 -6.65
N THR A 56 7.24 14.26 -5.99
CA THR A 56 8.40 14.09 -5.13
C THR A 56 8.08 14.62 -3.75
N TYR A 57 9.00 14.49 -2.80
CA TYR A 57 8.80 15.08 -1.48
C TYR A 57 8.50 16.58 -1.57
N GLU A 58 9.16 17.30 -2.46
CA GLU A 58 8.92 18.73 -2.66
C GLU A 58 7.46 19.04 -3.02
N THR A 59 6.78 18.13 -3.72
CA THR A 59 5.36 18.27 -4.06
C THR A 59 4.49 18.32 -2.82
N TYR A 60 4.84 17.55 -1.78
CA TYR A 60 4.06 17.41 -0.55
C TYR A 60 4.57 18.27 0.60
N ARG A 61 5.78 18.79 0.47
CA ARG A 61 6.51 19.44 1.54
C ARG A 61 5.71 20.53 2.25
N LYS A 62 5.08 21.42 1.50
CA LYS A 62 4.32 22.53 2.07
C LYS A 62 3.17 22.04 2.96
N GLY A 63 2.53 20.95 2.56
CA GLY A 63 1.48 20.33 3.35
C GLY A 63 2.02 19.62 4.58
N ILE A 64 3.02 18.77 4.41
CA ILE A 64 3.62 17.97 5.50
C ILE A 64 4.25 18.88 6.55
N GLU A 65 4.99 19.88 6.13
CA GLU A 65 5.70 20.83 7.01
C GLU A 65 4.85 22.04 7.41
N SER A 66 3.55 22.02 7.11
CA SER A 66 2.65 23.11 7.49
C SER A 66 2.66 23.32 9.01
N PRO A 67 2.72 24.56 9.49
CA PRO A 67 2.57 24.86 10.91
C PRO A 67 1.16 24.59 11.43
N ASP A 68 0.17 24.44 10.52
CA ASP A 68 -1.20 24.08 10.88
C ASP A 68 -1.29 22.55 11.02
N PRO A 69 -1.50 22.01 12.24
CA PRO A 69 -1.56 20.58 12.46
C PRO A 69 -2.70 19.89 11.73
N GLU A 70 -3.80 20.58 11.45
CA GLU A 70 -4.90 20.02 10.67
C GLU A 70 -4.44 19.73 9.23
N VAL A 71 -3.74 20.66 8.60
CA VAL A 71 -3.20 20.49 7.24
C VAL A 71 -2.20 19.34 7.20
N SER A 72 -1.20 19.40 8.07
CA SER A 72 -0.14 18.39 8.10
C SER A 72 -0.68 16.97 8.29
N ALA A 73 -1.56 16.78 9.26
CA ALA A 73 -2.15 15.46 9.54
C ALA A 73 -3.02 14.95 8.39
N ASN A 74 -3.81 15.81 7.76
CA ASN A 74 -4.64 15.41 6.63
C ASN A 74 -3.83 15.06 5.39
N VAL A 75 -2.74 15.77 5.13
CA VAL A 75 -1.81 15.43 4.03
C VAL A 75 -1.18 14.06 4.29
N MET A 76 -0.75 13.78 5.51
CA MET A 76 -0.20 12.48 5.88
C MET A 76 -1.22 11.35 5.74
N ILE A 77 -2.46 11.57 6.16
CA ILE A 77 -3.55 10.60 5.99
C ILE A 77 -3.74 10.29 4.50
N GLY A 78 -3.74 11.30 3.65
CA GLY A 78 -3.86 11.13 2.20
C GLY A 78 -2.71 10.30 1.61
N LEU A 79 -1.48 10.59 2.01
CA LEU A 79 -0.29 9.84 1.56
C LEU A 79 -0.36 8.39 2.02
N ILE A 80 -0.76 8.14 3.26
CA ILE A 80 -0.90 6.79 3.79
C ILE A 80 -1.97 6.01 3.02
N ASN A 81 -3.11 6.63 2.73
CA ASN A 81 -4.17 6.01 1.94
C ASN A 81 -3.67 5.54 0.57
N ILE A 82 -2.95 6.39 -0.15
CA ILE A 82 -2.40 6.06 -1.47
C ILE A 82 -1.36 4.95 -1.35
N THR A 83 -0.46 5.05 -0.38
CA THR A 83 0.59 4.04 -0.17
C THR A 83 -0.02 2.68 0.17
N THR A 84 -1.02 2.65 1.04
CA THR A 84 -1.74 1.42 1.41
C THR A 84 -2.43 0.80 0.19
N TYR A 85 -3.06 1.63 -0.65
CA TYR A 85 -3.69 1.17 -1.89
C TYR A 85 -2.67 0.53 -2.84
N LEU A 86 -1.52 1.17 -3.04
CA LEU A 86 -0.46 0.66 -3.91
C LEU A 86 0.14 -0.64 -3.36
N LEU A 87 0.35 -0.72 -2.05
CA LEU A 87 0.81 -1.96 -1.42
C LEU A 87 -0.19 -3.09 -1.59
N ALA A 88 -1.49 -2.82 -1.46
CA ALA A 88 -2.53 -3.82 -1.65
C ALA A 88 -2.51 -4.37 -3.09
N LYS A 89 -2.32 -3.51 -4.08
CA LYS A 89 -2.16 -3.92 -5.48
C LYS A 89 -0.92 -4.77 -5.68
N GLN A 90 0.19 -4.37 -5.08
CA GLN A 90 1.45 -5.11 -5.16
C GLN A 90 1.33 -6.50 -4.54
N ILE A 91 0.65 -6.61 -3.39
CA ILE A 91 0.39 -7.89 -2.74
C ILE A 91 -0.40 -8.82 -3.67
N LYS A 92 -1.46 -8.32 -4.30
CA LYS A 92 -2.25 -9.11 -5.25
C LYS A 92 -1.41 -9.62 -6.41
N THR A 93 -0.54 -8.77 -6.95
CA THR A 93 0.38 -9.16 -8.03
C THR A 93 1.35 -10.25 -7.57
N MET A 94 1.94 -10.09 -6.40
CA MET A 94 2.86 -11.09 -5.83
C MET A 94 2.17 -12.41 -5.53
N GLU A 95 0.95 -12.38 -5.01
CA GLU A 95 0.17 -13.59 -4.75
C GLU A 95 -0.14 -14.33 -6.04
N LYS A 96 -0.53 -13.60 -7.09
CA LYS A 96 -0.79 -14.18 -8.42
C LYS A 96 0.45 -14.83 -9.00
N GLU A 97 1.59 -14.15 -8.93
CA GLU A 97 2.88 -14.70 -9.38
C GLU A 97 3.27 -15.93 -8.59
N PHE A 98 3.09 -15.92 -7.29
CA PHE A 98 3.37 -17.06 -6.40
C PHE A 98 2.51 -18.26 -6.79
N LEU A 99 1.23 -18.08 -7.06
CA LEU A 99 0.34 -19.16 -7.50
C LEU A 99 0.73 -19.68 -8.88
N GLN A 100 1.13 -18.82 -9.80
CA GLN A 100 1.59 -19.23 -11.13
C GLN A 100 2.87 -20.05 -11.04
N GLU A 101 3.83 -19.65 -10.21
CA GLU A 101 5.07 -20.43 -9.97
C GLU A 101 4.76 -21.79 -9.34
N GLY A 102 3.85 -21.82 -8.38
CA GLY A 102 3.40 -23.08 -7.75
C GLY A 102 2.77 -24.02 -8.77
N GLY A 103 1.88 -23.51 -9.60
CA GLY A 103 1.27 -24.27 -10.69
C GLY A 103 2.27 -24.81 -11.69
N LEU A 104 3.26 -24.01 -12.06
CA LEU A 104 4.34 -24.43 -12.96
C LEU A 104 5.18 -25.55 -12.34
N ARG A 105 5.54 -25.40 -11.06
CA ARG A 105 6.29 -26.44 -10.33
C ARG A 105 5.52 -27.75 -10.26
N GLU A 106 4.22 -27.69 -10.02
CA GLU A 106 3.36 -28.87 -10.01
C GLU A 106 3.33 -29.56 -11.38
N LYS A 107 3.19 -28.80 -12.46
CA LYS A 107 3.21 -29.32 -13.82
C LYS A 107 4.54 -29.96 -14.15
N MET A 108 5.64 -29.33 -13.76
CA MET A 108 7.00 -29.89 -13.97
C MET A 108 7.21 -31.18 -13.18
N SER A 109 6.76 -31.22 -11.93
CA SER A 109 6.82 -32.39 -11.09
C SER A 109 6.02 -33.54 -11.69
N GLN A 110 4.80 -33.27 -12.16
CA GLN A 110 3.94 -34.27 -12.80
C GLN A 110 4.58 -34.81 -14.08
N ALA A 111 5.16 -33.96 -14.91
CA ALA A 111 5.85 -34.36 -16.13
C ALA A 111 7.04 -35.29 -15.82
N ARG A 112 7.82 -35.01 -14.77
CA ARG A 112 8.91 -35.86 -14.32
C ARG A 112 8.41 -37.22 -13.85
N MET A 113 7.32 -37.26 -13.12
CA MET A 113 6.71 -38.50 -12.65
C MET A 113 6.20 -39.34 -13.82
N ASP A 114 5.60 -38.74 -14.82
CA ASP A 114 5.10 -39.42 -16.03
C ASP A 114 6.25 -40.01 -16.83
N VAL A 115 7.36 -39.30 -16.99
CA VAL A 115 8.56 -39.80 -17.64
C VAL A 115 9.11 -41.01 -16.90
N ARG A 116 9.24 -40.97 -15.57
CA ARG A 116 9.68 -42.11 -14.75
C ARG A 116 8.77 -43.31 -14.90
N ARG A 117 7.45 -43.06 -14.94
CA ARG A 117 6.45 -44.13 -15.11
C ARG A 117 6.60 -44.84 -16.46
N ASN A 118 6.88 -44.07 -17.52
CA ASN A 118 7.04 -44.61 -18.87
C ASN A 118 8.37 -45.31 -19.10
N GLN A 119 9.36 -45.09 -18.22
CA GLN A 119 10.67 -45.77 -18.28
C GLN A 119 10.67 -47.17 -17.67
N LYS A 120 9.59 -47.54 -16.99
CA LYS A 120 9.40 -48.89 -16.45
C LYS A 120 8.79 -49.82 -17.53
#